data_d294e39ff1eaebbcd0a9801db814b126
#
_entry.id   d294e39ff1eaebbcd0a9801db814b126
#
_cell.length_a   1.000
_cell.length_b   1.000
_cell.length_c   1.000
_cell.angle_alpha   90.00
_cell.angle_beta   90.00
_cell.angle_gamma   90.00
#
_symmetry.space_group_name_H-M   'P 1'
#
loop_
_entity.id
_entity.type
_entity.pdbx_description
1 polymer ?
#
loop_
_entity_poly.entity_id
_entity_poly.type
_entity_poly.pdbx_seq_one_letter_code
_entity_poly.pdbx_strand_id
1 'polypeptide(L)'
;MSKSRIAVLALSVFATSLLSAGDYEALFGAMRKAWPGKASVAVVCDANASRAALNSLTAAASGMRVLVVDVKGPQDMGKAIGTLSGHKPDAVVLLEGDHVAGDGSSAASFLIQRMAAQKVPTAATTEAGAKQGAALAVGSGTGGKLLCNAKVAAVAGVPVPAGATSL
;
A
#
# COMPACT_ATOMS: atom_id res chain seq x y z
N MET A 1 -3.50 -55.65 -29.82
CA MET A 1 -2.91 -55.06 -28.57
C MET A 1 -2.84 -53.55 -28.73
N SER A 2 -3.86 -52.87 -28.23
CA SER A 2 -3.99 -51.40 -28.30
C SER A 2 -3.35 -50.79 -27.08
N LYS A 3 -2.31 -49.97 -27.24
CA LYS A 3 -1.67 -49.23 -26.14
C LYS A 3 -2.35 -47.87 -25.99
N SER A 4 -3.27 -47.77 -25.04
CA SER A 4 -3.85 -46.49 -24.62
C SER A 4 -2.76 -45.61 -24.01
N ARG A 5 -2.48 -44.46 -24.63
CA ARG A 5 -1.65 -43.40 -24.04
C ARG A 5 -2.58 -42.45 -23.29
N ILE A 6 -2.51 -42.53 -21.96
CA ILE A 6 -3.15 -41.56 -21.05
C ILE A 6 -2.26 -40.32 -21.03
N ALA A 7 -2.74 -39.25 -21.67
CA ALA A 7 -2.10 -37.94 -21.52
C ALA A 7 -2.59 -37.32 -20.22
N VAL A 8 -1.70 -37.23 -19.22
CA VAL A 8 -1.95 -36.46 -17.99
C VAL A 8 -1.74 -34.98 -18.33
N LEU A 9 -2.85 -34.28 -18.46
CA LEU A 9 -2.82 -32.81 -18.57
C LEU A 9 -2.53 -32.24 -17.17
N ALA A 10 -1.30 -31.83 -16.92
CA ALA A 10 -0.95 -31.09 -15.73
C ALA A 10 -1.56 -29.67 -15.83
N LEU A 11 -2.66 -29.46 -15.14
CA LEU A 11 -3.29 -28.16 -14.96
C LEU A 11 -2.45 -27.36 -13.95
N SER A 12 -1.50 -26.58 -14.44
CA SER A 12 -0.77 -25.61 -13.63
C SER A 12 -1.75 -24.51 -13.21
N VAL A 13 -2.26 -24.61 -12.01
CA VAL A 13 -3.00 -23.53 -11.35
C VAL A 13 -1.98 -22.45 -11.04
N PHE A 14 -1.84 -21.47 -11.93
CA PHE A 14 -1.23 -20.19 -11.56
C PHE A 14 -2.18 -19.52 -10.56
N ALA A 15 -1.84 -19.61 -9.27
CA ALA A 15 -2.43 -18.75 -8.27
C ALA A 15 -1.95 -17.32 -8.53
N THR A 16 -2.60 -16.64 -9.46
CA THR A 16 -2.55 -15.18 -9.53
C THR A 16 -3.19 -14.71 -8.23
N SER A 17 -2.37 -14.18 -7.33
CA SER A 17 -2.86 -13.41 -6.18
C SER A 17 -3.72 -12.29 -6.77
N LEU A 18 -5.03 -12.49 -6.75
CA LEU A 18 -5.98 -11.43 -7.01
C LEU A 18 -5.84 -10.45 -5.86
N LEU A 19 -4.98 -9.46 -6.02
CA LEU A 19 -5.00 -8.26 -5.19
C LEU A 19 -6.45 -7.77 -5.24
N SER A 20 -7.14 -7.94 -4.13
CA SER A 20 -8.56 -7.68 -4.08
C SER A 20 -8.77 -6.18 -4.18
N ALA A 21 -9.46 -5.72 -5.21
CA ALA A 21 -9.88 -4.31 -5.32
C ALA A 21 -10.56 -3.85 -4.02
N GLY A 22 -11.25 -4.76 -3.33
CA GLY A 22 -11.89 -4.54 -2.04
C GLY A 22 -10.93 -4.12 -0.92
N ASP A 23 -9.66 -4.50 -0.97
CA ASP A 23 -8.69 -4.11 0.06
C ASP A 23 -8.37 -2.62 0.01
N TYR A 24 -8.18 -2.06 -1.18
CA TYR A 24 -7.99 -0.62 -1.33
C TYR A 24 -9.27 0.16 -1.03
N GLU A 25 -10.45 -0.37 -1.35
CA GLU A 25 -11.73 0.24 -0.96
C GLU A 25 -11.87 0.31 0.56
N ALA A 26 -11.56 -0.78 1.27
CA ALA A 26 -11.54 -0.83 2.72
C ALA A 26 -10.54 0.17 3.29
N LEU A 27 -9.32 0.23 2.73
CA LEU A 27 -8.26 1.15 3.14
C LEU A 27 -8.71 2.61 2.98
N PHE A 28 -9.17 3.02 1.79
CA PHE A 28 -9.61 4.39 1.56
C PHE A 28 -10.86 4.74 2.36
N GLY A 29 -11.75 3.77 2.60
CA GLY A 29 -12.89 3.93 3.51
C GLY A 29 -12.44 4.24 4.94
N ALA A 30 -11.45 3.50 5.45
CA ALA A 30 -10.87 3.74 6.77
C ALA A 30 -10.11 5.08 6.83
N MET A 31 -9.32 5.41 5.81
CA MET A 31 -8.60 6.69 5.72
C MET A 31 -9.56 7.89 5.75
N ARG A 32 -10.66 7.86 4.98
CA ARG A 32 -11.66 8.94 4.97
C ARG A 32 -12.31 9.15 6.34
N LYS A 33 -12.54 8.07 7.08
CA LYS A 33 -13.09 8.13 8.44
C LYS A 33 -12.08 8.64 9.47
N ALA A 34 -10.86 8.12 9.39
CA ALA A 34 -9.79 8.43 10.35
C ALA A 34 -9.19 9.82 10.13
N TRP A 35 -9.05 10.24 8.87
CA TRP A 35 -8.34 11.45 8.46
C TRP A 35 -9.22 12.32 7.54
N PRO A 36 -10.31 12.87 8.07
CA PRO A 36 -11.20 13.69 7.27
C PRO A 36 -10.47 14.92 6.70
N GLY A 37 -10.81 15.29 5.47
CA GLY A 37 -10.20 16.43 4.79
C GLY A 37 -8.94 16.11 3.99
N LYS A 38 -8.39 14.88 4.07
CA LYS A 38 -7.31 14.45 3.19
C LYS A 38 -7.86 14.11 1.81
N ALA A 39 -7.40 14.83 0.78
CA ALA A 39 -7.93 14.77 -0.57
C ALA A 39 -6.90 14.29 -1.61
N SER A 40 -5.63 14.11 -1.21
CA SER A 40 -4.57 13.67 -2.09
C SER A 40 -3.72 12.56 -1.47
N VAL A 41 -3.44 11.54 -2.25
CA VAL A 41 -2.55 10.45 -1.85
C VAL A 41 -1.43 10.29 -2.87
N ALA A 42 -0.28 9.83 -2.43
CA ALA A 42 0.80 9.43 -3.31
C ALA A 42 1.08 7.94 -3.18
N VAL A 43 1.59 7.37 -4.25
CA VAL A 43 2.06 5.99 -4.34
C VAL A 43 3.43 5.98 -4.96
N VAL A 44 4.38 5.30 -4.36
CA VAL A 44 5.73 5.07 -4.90
C VAL A 44 5.83 3.61 -5.31
N CYS A 45 6.05 3.34 -6.58
CA CYS A 45 6.08 1.97 -7.11
C CYS A 45 6.78 1.90 -8.47
N ASP A 46 7.12 0.69 -8.91
CA ASP A 46 7.36 0.47 -10.34
C ASP A 46 6.01 0.40 -11.07
N ALA A 47 5.63 1.51 -11.68
CA ALA A 47 4.31 1.67 -12.31
C ALA A 47 4.06 0.66 -13.45
N ASN A 48 5.11 0.14 -14.10
CA ASN A 48 4.97 -0.87 -15.14
C ASN A 48 4.77 -2.27 -14.55
N ALA A 49 5.60 -2.64 -13.59
CA ALA A 49 5.53 -3.96 -12.95
C ALA A 49 4.25 -4.11 -12.12
N SER A 50 3.85 -3.04 -11.42
CA SER A 50 2.71 -3.04 -10.48
C SER A 50 1.42 -2.45 -11.08
N ARG A 51 1.29 -2.42 -12.40
CA ARG A 51 0.17 -1.78 -13.11
C ARG A 51 -1.20 -2.25 -12.65
N ALA A 52 -1.39 -3.55 -12.45
CA ALA A 52 -2.69 -4.09 -12.02
C ALA A 52 -3.09 -3.59 -10.62
N ALA A 53 -2.16 -3.64 -9.67
CA ALA A 53 -2.37 -3.14 -8.31
C ALA A 53 -2.61 -1.63 -8.30
N LEU A 54 -1.84 -0.88 -9.11
CA LEU A 54 -1.99 0.57 -9.25
C LEU A 54 -3.36 0.95 -9.82
N ASN A 55 -3.87 0.21 -10.82
CA ASN A 55 -5.21 0.43 -11.36
C ASN A 55 -6.29 0.18 -10.29
N SER A 56 -6.18 -0.91 -9.52
CA SER A 56 -7.11 -1.22 -8.43
C SER A 56 -7.10 -0.13 -7.36
N LEU A 57 -5.91 0.33 -6.95
CA LEU A 57 -5.76 1.43 -6.00
C LEU A 57 -6.39 2.72 -6.53
N THR A 58 -6.09 3.08 -7.77
CA THR A 58 -6.61 4.32 -8.38
C THR A 58 -8.13 4.30 -8.50
N ALA A 59 -8.71 3.15 -8.85
CA ALA A 59 -10.17 2.98 -8.91
C ALA A 59 -10.82 3.15 -7.52
N ALA A 60 -10.21 2.56 -6.47
CA ALA A 60 -10.69 2.66 -5.09
C ALA A 60 -10.50 4.06 -4.48
N ALA A 61 -9.55 4.84 -4.98
CA ALA A 61 -9.26 6.20 -4.52
C ALA A 61 -10.30 7.23 -4.99
N SER A 62 -11.47 6.80 -5.45
CA SER A 62 -12.53 7.67 -5.98
C SER A 62 -12.70 8.96 -5.17
N GLY A 63 -12.65 10.10 -5.86
CA GLY A 63 -12.73 11.44 -5.24
C GLY A 63 -11.43 11.96 -4.63
N MET A 64 -10.34 11.18 -4.63
CA MET A 64 -9.01 11.63 -4.20
C MET A 64 -8.08 11.80 -5.39
N ARG A 65 -7.18 12.77 -5.31
CA ARG A 65 -6.11 12.91 -6.30
C ARG A 65 -4.99 11.92 -5.99
N VAL A 66 -4.63 11.08 -6.96
CA VAL A 66 -3.54 10.11 -6.83
C VAL A 66 -2.30 10.62 -7.56
N LEU A 67 -1.19 10.78 -6.84
CA LEU A 67 0.12 11.08 -7.38
C LEU A 67 0.92 9.77 -7.46
N VAL A 68 1.27 9.34 -8.65
CA VAL A 68 2.14 8.17 -8.85
C VAL A 68 3.57 8.64 -9.06
N VAL A 69 4.48 8.12 -8.24
CA VAL A 69 5.92 8.36 -8.36
C VAL A 69 6.57 7.06 -8.82
N ASP A 70 6.95 7.03 -10.10
CA ASP A 70 7.55 5.85 -10.72
C ASP A 70 9.02 5.70 -10.29
N VAL A 71 9.36 4.51 -9.79
CA VAL A 71 10.70 4.12 -9.36
C VAL A 71 11.05 2.77 -9.96
N LYS A 72 12.32 2.56 -10.31
CA LYS A 72 12.78 1.29 -10.90
C LYS A 72 13.64 0.47 -9.94
N GLY A 73 14.05 1.08 -8.86
CA GLY A 73 14.85 0.40 -7.83
C GLY A 73 15.05 1.26 -6.58
N PRO A 74 15.65 0.69 -5.54
CA PRO A 74 15.89 1.40 -4.27
C PRO A 74 16.72 2.68 -4.41
N GLN A 75 17.57 2.77 -5.42
CA GLN A 75 18.39 3.95 -5.72
C GLN A 75 17.55 5.19 -6.09
N ASP A 76 16.31 4.99 -6.56
CA ASP A 76 15.41 6.08 -6.94
C ASP A 76 14.69 6.70 -5.75
N MET A 77 14.75 6.07 -4.57
CA MET A 77 13.97 6.49 -3.40
C MET A 77 14.31 7.90 -2.91
N GLY A 78 15.56 8.32 -3.02
CA GLY A 78 15.96 9.69 -2.68
C GLY A 78 15.23 10.73 -3.54
N LYS A 79 15.18 10.50 -4.84
CA LYS A 79 14.46 11.35 -5.80
C LYS A 79 12.93 11.31 -5.56
N ALA A 80 12.40 10.10 -5.30
CA ALA A 80 10.98 9.93 -5.00
C ALA A 80 10.55 10.74 -3.78
N ILE A 81 11.32 10.69 -2.69
CA ILE A 81 11.06 11.49 -1.49
C ILE A 81 11.15 12.99 -1.77
N GLY A 82 12.11 13.42 -2.57
CA GLY A 82 12.19 14.82 -3.00
C GLY A 82 10.94 15.27 -3.78
N THR A 83 10.43 14.43 -4.68
CA THR A 83 9.18 14.66 -5.41
C THR A 83 7.99 14.75 -4.46
N LEU A 84 7.86 13.81 -3.51
CA LEU A 84 6.79 13.83 -2.51
C LEU A 84 6.84 15.08 -1.64
N SER A 85 8.03 15.48 -1.19
CA SER A 85 8.23 16.72 -0.40
C SER A 85 7.80 17.98 -1.15
N GLY A 86 8.01 18.03 -2.46
CA GLY A 86 7.58 19.13 -3.31
C GLY A 86 6.06 19.18 -3.53
N HIS A 87 5.44 18.01 -3.74
CA HIS A 87 4.00 17.90 -3.99
C HIS A 87 3.13 17.91 -2.72
N LYS A 88 3.72 17.57 -1.57
CA LYS A 88 3.05 17.54 -0.25
C LYS A 88 1.73 16.79 -0.27
N PRO A 89 1.72 15.48 -0.61
CA PRO A 89 0.49 14.70 -0.56
C PRO A 89 -0.03 14.62 0.89
N ASP A 90 -1.32 14.45 1.06
CA ASP A 90 -1.93 14.33 2.38
C ASP A 90 -1.64 12.99 3.05
N ALA A 91 -1.37 11.95 2.27
CA ALA A 91 -0.95 10.63 2.73
C ALA A 91 -0.18 9.90 1.65
N VAL A 92 0.56 8.85 2.04
CA VAL A 92 1.19 7.90 1.11
C VAL A 92 0.60 6.52 1.32
N VAL A 93 0.24 5.83 0.24
CA VAL A 93 -0.25 4.45 0.28
C VAL A 93 0.85 3.54 -0.23
N LEU A 94 1.18 2.51 0.56
CA LEU A 94 2.07 1.44 0.13
C LEU A 94 1.32 0.52 -0.83
N LEU A 95 1.92 0.22 -1.96
CA LEU A 95 1.31 -0.66 -2.95
C LEU A 95 1.71 -2.10 -2.65
N GLU A 96 0.73 -2.92 -2.31
CA GLU A 96 0.95 -4.33 -1.99
C GLU A 96 1.59 -5.08 -3.17
N GLY A 97 2.63 -5.85 -2.88
CA GLY A 97 3.33 -6.67 -3.86
C GLY A 97 4.25 -5.90 -4.81
N ASP A 98 4.42 -4.59 -4.66
CA ASP A 98 5.42 -3.84 -5.42
C ASP A 98 6.83 -4.28 -5.00
N HIS A 99 7.67 -4.61 -5.97
CA HIS A 99 9.00 -5.16 -5.71
C HIS A 99 10.03 -4.12 -5.26
N VAL A 100 9.75 -2.81 -5.41
CA VAL A 100 10.64 -1.72 -4.98
C VAL A 100 10.23 -1.16 -3.63
N ALA A 101 9.03 -0.64 -3.55
CA ALA A 101 8.53 0.10 -2.37
C ALA A 101 7.27 -0.52 -1.75
N GLY A 102 6.99 -1.79 -2.06
CA GLY A 102 5.88 -2.53 -1.47
C GLY A 102 6.12 -2.93 -0.02
N ASP A 103 5.05 -3.38 0.60
CA ASP A 103 5.02 -3.82 1.99
C ASP A 103 6.10 -4.89 2.25
N GLY A 104 6.86 -4.74 3.32
CA GLY A 104 7.94 -5.65 3.68
C GLY A 104 9.30 -5.25 3.13
N SER A 105 9.40 -4.31 2.19
CA SER A 105 10.67 -3.86 1.62
C SER A 105 11.41 -2.87 2.53
N SER A 106 12.74 -2.83 2.44
CA SER A 106 13.55 -1.82 3.14
C SER A 106 13.26 -0.40 2.63
N ALA A 107 12.92 -0.26 1.34
CA ALA A 107 12.54 1.00 0.74
C ALA A 107 11.22 1.53 1.32
N ALA A 108 10.25 0.64 1.59
CA ALA A 108 9.01 1.03 2.28
C ALA A 108 9.28 1.55 3.70
N SER A 109 10.14 0.88 4.47
CA SER A 109 10.53 1.35 5.82
C SER A 109 11.16 2.74 5.78
N PHE A 110 12.05 2.98 4.82
CA PHE A 110 12.67 4.29 4.62
C PHE A 110 11.65 5.36 4.22
N LEU A 111 10.74 5.04 3.31
CA LEU A 111 9.66 5.92 2.89
C LEU A 111 8.76 6.30 4.05
N ILE A 112 8.30 5.33 4.84
CA ILE A 112 7.44 5.53 6.01
C ILE A 112 8.09 6.52 7.00
N GLN A 113 9.34 6.28 7.36
CA GLN A 113 10.07 7.13 8.31
C GLN A 113 10.22 8.56 7.80
N ARG A 114 10.58 8.73 6.53
CA ARG A 114 10.76 10.06 5.92
C ARG A 114 9.44 10.82 5.81
N MET A 115 8.36 10.14 5.44
CA MET A 115 7.04 10.76 5.34
C MET A 115 6.47 11.14 6.70
N ALA A 116 6.60 10.28 7.71
CA ALA A 116 6.18 10.59 9.07
C ALA A 116 6.90 11.84 9.63
N ALA A 117 8.22 11.97 9.40
CA ALA A 117 8.98 13.15 9.79
C ALA A 117 8.47 14.44 9.09
N GLN A 118 7.89 14.32 7.91
CA GLN A 118 7.28 15.44 7.17
C GLN A 118 5.79 15.64 7.50
N LYS A 119 5.26 14.95 8.52
CA LYS A 119 3.84 14.98 8.90
C LYS A 119 2.90 14.42 7.82
N VAL A 120 3.39 13.50 7.01
CA VAL A 120 2.62 12.77 6.01
C VAL A 120 2.43 11.33 6.49
N PRO A 121 1.22 10.92 6.86
CA PRO A 121 0.95 9.54 7.29
C PRO A 121 1.04 8.58 6.12
N THR A 122 1.38 7.34 6.43
CA THR A 122 1.38 6.23 5.46
C THR A 122 0.28 5.23 5.79
N ALA A 123 -0.25 4.59 4.76
CA ALA A 123 -1.29 3.58 4.88
C ALA A 123 -0.95 2.34 4.05
N ALA A 124 -1.39 1.16 4.49
CA ALA A 124 -1.11 -0.13 3.87
C ALA A 124 -2.33 -1.06 3.88
N THR A 125 -2.29 -2.12 3.08
CA THR A 125 -3.32 -3.17 3.07
C THR A 125 -2.92 -4.41 3.86
N THR A 126 -1.68 -4.48 4.36
CA THR A 126 -1.12 -5.66 5.01
C THR A 126 -0.65 -5.40 6.43
N GLU A 127 -0.58 -6.47 7.22
CA GLU A 127 0.03 -6.44 8.55
C GLU A 127 1.54 -6.15 8.48
N ALA A 128 2.21 -6.58 7.40
CA ALA A 128 3.63 -6.29 7.18
C ALA A 128 3.86 -4.78 7.09
N GLY A 129 3.04 -4.06 6.32
CA GLY A 129 3.09 -2.60 6.24
C GLY A 129 2.84 -1.92 7.58
N ALA A 130 1.88 -2.42 8.37
CA ALA A 130 1.62 -1.91 9.72
C ALA A 130 2.81 -2.12 10.66
N LYS A 131 3.41 -3.31 10.65
CA LYS A 131 4.60 -3.64 11.45
C LYS A 131 5.83 -2.81 11.04
N GLN A 132 5.95 -2.45 9.78
CA GLN A 132 6.99 -1.53 9.30
C GLN A 132 6.79 -0.09 9.76
N GLY A 133 5.60 0.25 10.23
CA GLY A 133 5.29 1.57 10.78
C GLY A 133 4.28 2.35 9.93
N ALA A 134 3.52 1.74 9.02
CA ALA A 134 2.39 2.43 8.42
C ALA A 134 1.44 2.91 9.53
N ALA A 135 0.99 4.16 9.45
CA ALA A 135 0.15 4.77 10.47
C ALA A 135 -1.22 4.07 10.56
N LEU A 136 -1.67 3.48 9.45
CA LEU A 136 -2.94 2.77 9.37
C LEU A 136 -2.80 1.61 8.37
N ALA A 137 -3.37 0.44 8.69
CA ALA A 137 -3.49 -0.64 7.73
C ALA A 137 -4.81 -1.39 7.90
N VAL A 138 -5.42 -1.77 6.77
CA VAL A 138 -6.62 -2.60 6.71
C VAL A 138 -6.75 -3.25 5.33
N GLY A 139 -7.15 -4.49 5.30
CA GLY A 139 -7.33 -5.28 4.08
C GLY A 139 -7.32 -6.78 4.40
N SER A 140 -7.33 -7.61 3.39
CA SER A 140 -7.23 -9.07 3.54
C SER A 140 -5.91 -9.47 4.22
N GLY A 141 -4.82 -8.78 3.91
CA GLY A 141 -3.51 -8.97 4.53
C GLY A 141 -3.44 -8.61 6.03
N THR A 142 -4.48 -7.99 6.60
CA THR A 142 -4.65 -7.78 8.05
C THR A 142 -5.73 -8.70 8.66
N GLY A 143 -6.28 -9.63 7.86
CA GLY A 143 -7.46 -10.40 8.24
C GLY A 143 -8.71 -9.52 8.43
N GLY A 144 -8.82 -8.41 7.71
CA GLY A 144 -9.91 -7.44 7.82
C GLY A 144 -9.87 -6.57 9.07
N LYS A 145 -8.83 -6.68 9.90
CA LYS A 145 -8.66 -5.85 11.10
C LYS A 145 -8.10 -4.49 10.73
N LEU A 146 -8.61 -3.46 11.38
CA LEU A 146 -8.03 -2.13 11.31
C LEU A 146 -6.86 -2.04 12.30
N LEU A 147 -5.66 -1.94 11.77
CA LEU A 147 -4.42 -1.82 12.53
C LEU A 147 -3.94 -0.37 12.52
N CYS A 148 -3.31 0.07 13.59
CA CYS A 148 -2.72 1.40 13.70
C CYS A 148 -1.39 1.35 14.43
N ASN A 149 -0.36 1.98 13.87
CA ASN A 149 0.86 2.27 14.60
C ASN A 149 0.73 3.62 15.29
N ALA A 150 0.36 3.60 16.58
CA ALA A 150 0.07 4.80 17.33
C ALA A 150 1.27 5.76 17.42
N LYS A 151 2.50 5.24 17.51
CA LYS A 151 3.73 6.06 17.55
C LYS A 151 3.92 6.83 16.24
N VAL A 152 3.77 6.15 15.12
CA VAL A 152 3.92 6.76 13.79
C VAL A 152 2.77 7.72 13.50
N ALA A 153 1.54 7.37 13.87
CA ALA A 153 0.39 8.26 13.77
C ALA A 153 0.63 9.58 14.52
N ALA A 154 1.13 9.51 15.75
CA ALA A 154 1.48 10.69 16.53
C ALA A 154 2.59 11.54 15.88
N VAL A 155 3.66 10.92 15.36
CA VAL A 155 4.72 11.61 14.62
C VAL A 155 4.16 12.28 13.37
N ALA A 156 3.32 11.60 12.62
CA ALA A 156 2.67 12.13 11.42
C ALA A 156 1.57 13.17 11.73
N GLY A 157 1.20 13.34 13.00
CA GLY A 157 0.19 14.31 13.40
C GLY A 157 -1.25 13.93 13.02
N VAL A 158 -1.54 12.61 12.96
CA VAL A 158 -2.87 12.10 12.65
C VAL A 158 -3.45 11.33 13.84
N PRO A 159 -4.79 11.36 14.03
CA PRO A 159 -5.41 10.62 15.11
C PRO A 159 -5.36 9.11 14.88
N VAL A 160 -5.35 8.36 15.98
CA VAL A 160 -5.58 6.91 15.96
C VAL A 160 -7.06 6.67 15.68
N PRO A 161 -7.41 5.84 14.67
CA PRO A 161 -8.81 5.57 14.37
C PRO A 161 -9.52 4.84 15.52
N ALA A 162 -10.79 5.17 15.76
CA ALA A 162 -11.62 4.43 16.71
C ALA A 162 -11.76 2.96 16.26
N GLY A 163 -11.60 2.04 17.19
CA GLY A 163 -11.68 0.60 16.93
C GLY A 163 -10.45 -0.02 16.28
N ALA A 164 -9.35 0.74 16.09
CA ALA A 164 -8.11 0.19 15.60
C ALA A 164 -7.37 -0.59 16.69
N THR A 165 -6.77 -1.72 16.29
CA THR A 165 -5.80 -2.44 17.12
C THR A 165 -4.45 -1.73 17.01
N SER A 166 -3.92 -1.28 18.14
CA SER A 166 -2.59 -0.66 18.20
C SER A 166 -1.48 -1.72 18.13
N LEU A 167 -0.43 -1.41 17.37
CA LEU A 167 0.79 -2.18 17.26
C LEU A 167 1.92 -1.50 18.03
#